data_9d867beb9c1870946a5d76bf28a145f3
#
_entry.id   9d867beb9c1870946a5d76bf28a145f3
#
_cell.length_a   1.000
_cell.length_b   1.000
_cell.length_c   1.000
_cell.angle_alpha   90.00
_cell.angle_beta   90.00
_cell.angle_gamma   90.00
#
_symmetry.space_group_name_H-M   'P 1'
#
loop_
_entity.id
_entity.type
_entity.pdbx_description
1 polymer ?
#
loop_
_entity_poly.entity_id
_entity_poly.type
_entity_poly.pdbx_seq_one_letter_code
_entity_poly.pdbx_strand_id
1 'polypeptide(L)'
;MRHNTRHQILHSKHKAEKQDSPKVYGLWSMVYGLNKGFTLIELMIVVIIIAALAAMVVPRLGSRSEQAKVAVAEADIGSNIGLALKLYKLDNGRYPTTSQGLKGLLSKSTSSPVPSNWNGPYLERDPLDPWKNTYQYKSPGSHNADSYDLYSLGTDGVEGTEDDVNNW
;
A
#
# COMPACT_ATOMS: atom_id res chain seq x y z
N MET A 1 46.33 -7.89 -92.34
CA MET A 1 46.53 -9.32 -92.51
C MET A 1 45.41 -10.03 -91.72
N ARG A 2 44.44 -10.55 -92.45
CA ARG A 2 44.11 -11.95 -92.66
C ARG A 2 43.92 -12.71 -91.31
N HIS A 3 42.82 -13.42 -90.93
CA HIS A 3 41.87 -14.30 -91.61
C HIS A 3 40.69 -14.50 -90.59
N ASN A 4 39.49 -14.31 -90.90
CA ASN A 4 38.47 -15.22 -91.44
C ASN A 4 38.58 -16.67 -90.98
N THR A 5 37.56 -17.15 -90.28
CA THR A 5 36.86 -18.34 -90.68
C THR A 5 35.62 -18.59 -89.81
N ARG A 6 34.53 -18.73 -90.52
CA ARG A 6 33.21 -19.32 -90.19
C ARG A 6 33.33 -20.70 -89.53
N HIS A 7 32.40 -21.04 -88.78
CA HIS A 7 31.55 -22.23 -88.93
C HIS A 7 30.71 -22.44 -87.66
N GLN A 8 29.48 -22.46 -87.86
CA GLN A 8 28.47 -23.53 -88.02
C GLN A 8 27.74 -23.81 -86.68
N ILE A 9 26.55 -23.37 -86.63
CA ILE A 9 25.25 -24.03 -86.41
C ILE A 9 25.34 -25.44 -85.78
N LEU A 10 24.76 -25.59 -84.66
CA LEU A 10 23.99 -26.78 -84.29
C LEU A 10 22.88 -26.43 -83.31
N HIS A 11 21.64 -26.58 -83.81
CA HIS A 11 20.46 -26.59 -83.06
C HIS A 11 20.49 -27.75 -82.02
N SER A 12 20.37 -27.43 -80.76
CA SER A 12 19.96 -28.41 -79.78
C SER A 12 18.76 -27.84 -79.02
N LYS A 13 17.61 -28.42 -79.35
CA LYS A 13 16.35 -28.17 -78.63
C LYS A 13 16.50 -28.81 -77.22
N HIS A 14 16.77 -28.00 -76.20
CA HIS A 14 16.52 -28.40 -74.88
C HIS A 14 15.10 -28.06 -74.49
N LYS A 15 14.32 -29.15 -74.44
CA LYS A 15 12.97 -29.25 -73.88
C LYS A 15 13.03 -28.69 -72.45
N ALA A 16 12.36 -27.57 -72.21
CA ALA A 16 12.17 -27.08 -70.87
C ALA A 16 11.31 -28.07 -70.11
N GLU A 17 11.92 -28.77 -69.21
CA GLU A 17 11.29 -29.60 -68.20
C GLU A 17 10.61 -28.67 -67.19
N LYS A 18 9.27 -28.68 -67.20
CA LYS A 18 8.44 -27.99 -66.26
C LYS A 18 8.67 -28.62 -64.89
N GLN A 19 9.52 -28.02 -64.09
CA GLN A 19 9.71 -28.38 -62.69
C GLN A 19 8.45 -27.92 -61.92
N ASP A 20 7.59 -28.88 -61.66
CA ASP A 20 6.44 -28.74 -60.79
C ASP A 20 6.95 -28.44 -59.36
N SER A 21 6.93 -27.20 -58.95
CA SER A 21 7.14 -26.83 -57.56
C SER A 21 6.01 -27.43 -56.73
N PRO A 22 6.28 -28.12 -55.64
CA PRO A 22 5.22 -28.58 -54.74
C PRO A 22 4.45 -27.36 -54.18
N LYS A 23 3.17 -27.33 -54.52
CA LYS A 23 2.24 -26.32 -53.94
C LYS A 23 2.17 -26.57 -52.44
N VAL A 24 2.84 -25.75 -51.64
CA VAL A 24 2.72 -25.72 -50.20
C VAL A 24 1.38 -25.04 -49.85
N TYR A 25 0.27 -25.76 -50.09
CA TYR A 25 -1.10 -25.34 -49.75
C TYR A 25 -1.58 -26.07 -48.47
N GLY A 26 -0.79 -26.18 -47.44
CA GLY A 26 -1.19 -27.05 -46.35
C GLY A 26 -1.09 -26.51 -44.95
N LEU A 27 -0.38 -25.38 -44.73
CA LEU A 27 -0.09 -24.96 -43.34
C LEU A 27 -0.77 -23.64 -42.92
N TRP A 28 -1.36 -22.89 -43.84
CA TRP A 28 -2.02 -21.62 -43.50
C TRP A 28 -3.53 -21.74 -43.22
N SER A 29 -4.15 -22.88 -43.53
CA SER A 29 -5.59 -23.07 -43.27
C SER A 29 -5.92 -23.57 -41.86
N MET A 30 -4.93 -23.94 -41.07
CA MET A 30 -5.16 -24.48 -39.73
C MET A 30 -5.16 -23.43 -38.58
N VAL A 31 -4.85 -22.17 -38.91
CA VAL A 31 -4.75 -21.10 -37.89
C VAL A 31 -6.04 -20.26 -37.77
N TYR A 32 -6.98 -20.37 -38.73
CA TYR A 32 -8.19 -19.52 -38.72
C TYR A 32 -9.42 -20.16 -38.06
N GLY A 33 -9.23 -21.28 -37.30
CA GLY A 33 -10.35 -22.06 -36.76
C GLY A 33 -10.78 -21.74 -35.32
N LEU A 34 -10.25 -20.75 -34.63
CA LEU A 34 -10.51 -20.56 -33.19
C LEU A 34 -10.91 -19.12 -32.75
N ASN A 35 -11.52 -18.37 -33.63
CA ASN A 35 -12.23 -17.16 -33.20
C ASN A 35 -13.66 -17.52 -32.75
N LYS A 36 -13.78 -18.35 -31.72
CA LYS A 36 -15.00 -18.42 -30.93
C LYS A 36 -15.10 -17.15 -30.13
N GLY A 37 -15.84 -16.18 -30.58
CA GLY A 37 -16.19 -15.01 -29.79
C GLY A 37 -16.89 -15.47 -28.51
N PHE A 38 -16.60 -14.80 -27.38
CA PHE A 38 -17.30 -15.05 -26.14
C PHE A 38 -18.81 -14.82 -26.32
N THR A 39 -19.59 -15.72 -25.79
CA THR A 39 -21.07 -15.54 -25.78
C THR A 39 -21.41 -14.58 -24.64
N LEU A 40 -22.49 -13.83 -24.79
CA LEU A 40 -23.01 -12.93 -23.78
C LEU A 40 -23.31 -13.67 -22.48
N ILE A 41 -23.82 -14.89 -22.56
CA ILE A 41 -24.11 -15.74 -21.40
C ILE A 41 -22.83 -16.18 -20.66
N GLU A 42 -21.75 -16.48 -21.37
CA GLU A 42 -20.48 -16.88 -20.80
C GLU A 42 -19.87 -15.72 -20.00
N LEU A 43 -19.97 -14.50 -20.52
CA LEU A 43 -19.51 -13.29 -19.82
C LEU A 43 -20.36 -13.00 -18.59
N MET A 44 -21.69 -13.20 -18.68
CA MET A 44 -22.59 -13.07 -17.52
C MET A 44 -22.25 -14.07 -16.41
N ILE A 45 -22.00 -15.34 -16.75
CA ILE A 45 -21.64 -16.36 -15.76
C ILE A 45 -20.33 -16.00 -15.06
N VAL A 46 -19.30 -15.56 -15.81
CA VAL A 46 -18.02 -15.14 -15.24
C VAL A 46 -18.19 -13.97 -14.26
N VAL A 47 -18.97 -12.96 -14.62
CA VAL A 47 -19.24 -11.82 -13.74
C VAL A 47 -19.96 -12.25 -12.46
N ILE A 48 -20.95 -13.15 -12.55
CA ILE A 48 -21.66 -13.68 -11.38
C ILE A 48 -20.70 -14.43 -10.46
N ILE A 49 -19.83 -15.29 -11.01
CA ILE A 49 -18.84 -16.03 -10.22
C ILE A 49 -17.87 -15.08 -9.52
N ILE A 50 -17.32 -14.09 -10.25
CA ILE A 50 -16.41 -13.10 -9.68
C ILE A 50 -17.10 -12.29 -8.57
N ALA A 51 -18.35 -11.86 -8.80
CA ALA A 51 -19.12 -11.12 -7.80
C ALA A 51 -19.36 -11.96 -6.52
N ALA A 52 -19.69 -13.25 -6.68
CA ALA A 52 -19.89 -14.16 -5.55
C ALA A 52 -18.58 -14.37 -4.75
N LEU A 53 -17.44 -14.53 -5.43
CA LEU A 53 -16.13 -14.66 -4.77
C LEU A 53 -15.72 -13.36 -4.09
N ALA A 54 -15.94 -12.20 -4.74
CA ALA A 54 -15.63 -10.88 -4.18
C ALA A 54 -16.44 -10.62 -2.90
N ALA A 55 -17.72 -10.96 -2.88
CA ALA A 55 -18.59 -10.80 -1.71
C ALA A 55 -18.10 -11.58 -0.47
N MET A 56 -17.36 -12.66 -0.65
CA MET A 56 -16.78 -13.46 0.44
C MET A 56 -15.47 -12.87 0.98
N VAL A 57 -14.69 -12.19 0.14
CA VAL A 57 -13.34 -11.70 0.47
C VAL A 57 -13.37 -10.28 1.06
N VAL A 58 -14.21 -9.41 0.50
CA VAL A 58 -14.26 -7.97 0.89
C VAL A 58 -14.47 -7.76 2.39
N PRO A 59 -15.40 -8.41 3.09
CA PRO A 59 -15.62 -8.20 4.53
C PRO A 59 -14.38 -8.54 5.38
N ARG A 60 -13.61 -9.54 4.98
CA ARG A 60 -12.42 -10.00 5.73
C ARG A 60 -11.24 -9.02 5.64
N LEU A 61 -11.17 -8.22 4.57
CA LEU A 61 -10.11 -7.23 4.41
C LEU A 61 -10.34 -6.01 5.31
N GLY A 62 -11.59 -5.60 5.51
CA GLY A 62 -11.94 -4.48 6.39
C GLY A 62 -11.52 -4.72 7.84
N SER A 63 -11.85 -5.88 8.40
CA SER A 63 -11.50 -6.19 9.78
C SER A 63 -9.98 -6.29 10.03
N ARG A 64 -9.21 -6.80 9.06
CA ARG A 64 -7.74 -6.85 9.17
C ARG A 64 -7.11 -5.45 9.12
N SER A 65 -7.69 -4.55 8.33
CA SER A 65 -7.23 -3.16 8.26
C SER A 65 -7.43 -2.45 9.60
N GLU A 66 -8.56 -2.65 10.26
CA GLU A 66 -8.81 -2.06 11.58
C GLU A 66 -7.90 -2.65 12.66
N GLN A 67 -7.69 -3.97 12.69
CA GLN A 67 -6.74 -4.59 13.60
C GLN A 67 -5.32 -4.03 13.43
N ALA A 68 -4.88 -3.79 12.19
CA ALA A 68 -3.58 -3.19 11.92
C ALA A 68 -3.49 -1.74 12.44
N LYS A 69 -4.57 -0.95 12.31
CA LYS A 69 -4.62 0.41 12.86
C LYS A 69 -4.55 0.40 14.40
N VAL A 70 -5.31 -0.47 15.05
CA VAL A 70 -5.25 -0.63 16.51
C VAL A 70 -3.83 -0.95 16.95
N ALA A 71 -3.16 -1.91 16.33
CA ALA A 71 -1.78 -2.27 16.66
C ALA A 71 -0.78 -1.10 16.47
N VAL A 72 -1.00 -0.24 15.47
CA VAL A 72 -0.19 0.98 15.29
C VAL A 72 -0.48 1.97 16.41
N ALA A 73 -1.74 2.18 16.79
CA ALA A 73 -2.10 3.07 17.89
C ALA A 73 -1.53 2.59 19.24
N GLU A 74 -1.57 1.29 19.52
CA GLU A 74 -0.94 0.68 20.70
C GLU A 74 0.58 0.91 20.72
N ALA A 75 1.26 0.75 19.57
CA ALA A 75 2.68 0.99 19.44
C ALA A 75 3.04 2.48 19.66
N ASP A 76 2.22 3.39 19.14
CA ASP A 76 2.41 4.82 19.34
C ASP A 76 2.23 5.21 20.82
N ILE A 77 1.19 4.74 21.47
CA ILE A 77 0.89 5.00 22.86
C ILE A 77 1.96 4.40 23.78
N GLY A 78 2.28 3.11 23.60
CA GLY A 78 3.19 2.38 24.48
C GLY A 78 4.66 2.70 24.25
N SER A 79 5.07 2.89 23.01
CA SER A 79 6.47 3.00 22.61
C SER A 79 6.85 4.39 22.12
N ASN A 80 6.23 4.90 21.07
CA ASN A 80 6.69 6.13 20.42
C ASN A 80 6.44 7.37 21.30
N ILE A 81 5.18 7.68 21.57
CA ILE A 81 4.79 8.84 22.40
C ILE A 81 5.16 8.57 23.87
N GLY A 82 4.92 7.33 24.32
CA GLY A 82 5.24 6.92 25.68
C GLY A 82 6.74 7.08 26.01
N LEU A 83 7.64 6.74 25.08
CA LEU A 83 9.07 6.96 25.25
C LEU A 83 9.41 8.46 25.27
N ALA A 84 8.86 9.25 24.38
CA ALA A 84 9.07 10.68 24.34
C ALA A 84 8.63 11.37 25.65
N LEU A 85 7.50 10.95 26.23
CA LEU A 85 7.02 11.43 27.53
C LEU A 85 7.97 11.04 28.67
N LYS A 86 8.51 9.81 28.65
CA LYS A 86 9.50 9.35 29.65
C LYS A 86 10.80 10.15 29.56
N LEU A 87 11.29 10.43 28.34
CA LEU A 87 12.47 11.27 28.13
C LEU A 87 12.25 12.71 28.61
N TYR A 88 11.08 13.29 28.30
CA TYR A 88 10.71 14.60 28.82
C TYR A 88 10.72 14.60 30.36
N LYS A 89 10.14 13.56 31.02
CA LYS A 89 10.13 13.42 32.47
C LYS A 89 11.54 13.27 33.03
N LEU A 90 12.43 12.52 32.36
CA LEU A 90 13.82 12.35 32.77
C LEU A 90 14.54 13.71 32.84
N ASP A 91 14.36 14.55 31.82
CA ASP A 91 14.99 15.85 31.73
C ASP A 91 14.40 16.88 32.71
N ASN A 92 13.06 16.89 32.83
CA ASN A 92 12.35 17.97 33.54
C ASN A 92 11.77 17.58 34.91
N GLY A 93 11.95 16.29 35.33
CA GLY A 93 11.48 15.77 36.61
C GLY A 93 9.98 15.47 36.66
N ARG A 94 9.23 15.78 35.62
CA ARG A 94 7.76 15.59 35.52
C ARG A 94 7.32 15.41 34.08
N TYR A 95 6.13 14.91 33.86
CA TYR A 95 5.48 14.93 32.57
C TYR A 95 5.00 16.34 32.16
N PRO A 96 4.79 16.65 30.88
CA PRO A 96 4.07 17.85 30.48
C PRO A 96 2.70 17.91 31.18
N THR A 97 2.25 19.11 31.55
CA THR A 97 0.89 19.24 32.10
C THR A 97 -0.16 19.02 31.01
N THR A 98 -1.40 18.77 31.38
CA THR A 98 -2.52 18.68 30.42
C THR A 98 -2.60 19.92 29.51
N SER A 99 -2.36 21.13 30.06
CA SER A 99 -2.37 22.37 29.28
C SER A 99 -1.17 22.49 28.32
N GLN A 100 -0.03 21.89 28.62
CA GLN A 100 1.12 21.81 27.73
C GLN A 100 0.89 20.76 26.63
N GLY A 101 0.20 19.69 26.97
CA GLY A 101 -0.17 18.61 26.05
C GLY A 101 1.05 17.96 25.39
N LEU A 102 0.80 17.21 24.34
CA LEU A 102 1.86 16.59 23.55
C LEU A 102 2.70 17.61 22.76
N LYS A 103 2.20 18.83 22.57
CA LYS A 103 2.98 19.94 21.98
C LYS A 103 4.22 20.30 22.80
N GLY A 104 4.20 20.09 24.12
CA GLY A 104 5.38 20.22 24.96
C GLY A 104 6.54 19.29 24.60
N LEU A 105 6.29 18.22 23.84
CA LEU A 105 7.30 17.30 23.32
C LEU A 105 7.97 17.81 22.03
N LEU A 106 7.29 18.69 21.30
CA LEU A 106 7.76 19.25 20.02
C LEU A 106 8.57 20.55 20.23
N SER A 107 8.13 21.36 21.16
CA SER A 107 8.75 22.64 21.46
C SER A 107 8.66 22.97 22.94
N LYS A 108 9.65 23.73 23.41
CA LYS A 108 9.68 24.17 24.80
C LYS A 108 8.45 25.01 25.12
N SER A 109 7.63 24.53 26.05
CA SER A 109 6.42 25.24 26.47
C SER A 109 6.78 26.53 27.24
N THR A 110 6.02 27.58 26.96
CA THR A 110 6.05 28.85 27.74
C THR A 110 4.98 28.86 28.84
N SER A 111 4.05 27.88 28.84
CA SER A 111 3.01 27.76 29.87
C SER A 111 3.60 27.25 31.19
N SER A 112 3.16 27.82 32.29
CA SER A 112 3.58 27.39 33.64
C SER A 112 3.06 25.99 33.97
N PRO A 113 3.90 25.18 34.66
CA PRO A 113 5.29 25.38 35.03
C PRO A 113 6.25 25.21 33.83
N VAL A 114 7.00 26.25 33.50
CA VAL A 114 7.93 26.23 32.37
C VAL A 114 9.01 25.16 32.60
N PRO A 115 9.31 24.29 31.63
CA PRO A 115 10.36 23.29 31.78
C PRO A 115 11.73 23.96 31.82
N SER A 116 12.49 23.68 32.88
CA SER A 116 13.81 24.29 33.10
C SER A 116 14.92 23.63 32.27
N ASN A 117 14.83 22.31 32.07
CA ASN A 117 15.84 21.51 31.40
C ASN A 117 15.30 20.80 30.17
N TRP A 118 14.64 21.55 29.30
CA TRP A 118 14.07 21.00 28.07
C TRP A 118 15.18 20.73 27.04
N ASN A 119 15.41 19.45 26.70
CA ASN A 119 16.43 18.99 25.76
C ASN A 119 15.84 18.40 24.44
N GLY A 120 14.55 18.71 24.15
CA GLY A 120 13.90 18.22 22.93
C GLY A 120 14.38 18.90 21.64
N PRO A 121 13.70 18.65 20.52
CA PRO A 121 12.38 18.00 20.46
C PRO A 121 12.41 16.50 20.77
N TYR A 122 11.42 16.01 21.50
CA TYR A 122 11.25 14.60 21.85
C TYR A 122 10.38 13.85 20.82
N LEU A 123 9.62 14.61 20.02
CA LEU A 123 8.89 14.15 18.84
C LEU A 123 9.21 15.09 17.67
N GLU A 124 9.24 14.54 16.45
CA GLU A 124 9.54 15.34 15.25
C GLU A 124 8.32 16.11 14.73
N ARG A 125 7.12 15.60 14.99
CA ARG A 125 5.85 16.16 14.52
C ARG A 125 4.71 15.84 15.49
N ASP A 126 3.59 16.56 15.34
CA ASP A 126 2.36 16.25 16.07
C ASP A 126 1.92 14.82 15.76
N PRO A 127 1.76 13.96 16.78
CA PRO A 127 1.32 12.60 16.57
C PRO A 127 -0.17 12.57 16.23
N LEU A 128 -0.49 11.89 15.14
CA LEU A 128 -1.86 11.56 14.75
C LEU A 128 -2.05 10.05 14.81
N ASP A 129 -3.20 9.65 15.27
CA ASP A 129 -3.57 8.25 15.28
C ASP A 129 -3.82 7.72 13.85
N PRO A 130 -3.97 6.41 13.65
CA PRO A 130 -4.23 5.82 12.34
C PRO A 130 -5.55 6.25 11.67
N TRP A 131 -6.47 6.81 12.44
CA TRP A 131 -7.73 7.36 11.95
C TRP A 131 -7.66 8.86 11.66
N LYS A 132 -6.46 9.50 11.85
CA LYS A 132 -6.17 10.92 11.61
C LYS A 132 -6.67 11.86 12.70
N ASN A 133 -7.03 11.35 13.86
CA ASN A 133 -7.36 12.14 15.03
C ASN A 133 -6.10 12.44 15.85
N THR A 134 -6.16 13.49 16.68
CA THR A 134 -5.11 13.76 17.67
C THR A 134 -5.26 12.84 18.88
N TYR A 135 -4.16 12.29 19.38
CA TYR A 135 -4.16 11.57 20.64
C TYR A 135 -4.62 12.48 21.79
N GLN A 136 -5.43 11.94 22.66
CA GLN A 136 -5.85 12.60 23.90
C GLN A 136 -4.82 12.39 24.98
N TYR A 137 -4.54 13.46 25.74
CA TYR A 137 -3.50 13.45 26.76
C TYR A 137 -3.96 14.20 28.02
N LYS A 138 -3.73 13.58 29.19
CA LYS A 138 -4.03 14.18 30.49
C LYS A 138 -2.92 13.83 31.49
N SER A 139 -2.40 14.83 32.20
CA SER A 139 -1.40 14.64 33.25
C SER A 139 -1.63 15.64 34.40
N PRO A 140 -1.78 15.17 35.65
CA PRO A 140 -1.90 13.75 36.07
C PRO A 140 -3.08 13.05 35.40
N GLY A 141 -2.94 11.74 35.16
CA GLY A 141 -4.01 10.93 34.59
C GLY A 141 -5.19 10.77 35.54
N SER A 142 -6.37 10.46 34.99
CA SER A 142 -7.52 10.05 35.78
C SER A 142 -7.47 8.56 36.12
N HIS A 143 -6.95 7.74 35.21
CA HIS A 143 -6.71 6.32 35.39
C HIS A 143 -5.31 6.04 35.96
N ASN A 144 -4.31 6.79 35.48
CA ASN A 144 -2.92 6.70 35.94
C ASN A 144 -2.53 7.93 36.76
N ALA A 145 -3.01 8.05 38.02
CA ALA A 145 -2.88 9.24 38.86
C ALA A 145 -1.41 9.71 39.08
N ASP A 146 -0.45 8.80 39.15
CA ASP A 146 0.98 9.09 39.31
C ASP A 146 1.73 9.28 37.97
N SER A 147 1.00 9.25 36.86
CA SER A 147 1.53 9.30 35.52
C SER A 147 0.65 10.15 34.60
N TYR A 148 0.32 9.62 33.45
CA TYR A 148 -0.52 10.28 32.46
C TYR A 148 -1.51 9.27 31.84
N ASP A 149 -2.62 9.77 31.36
CA ASP A 149 -3.51 9.05 30.46
C ASP A 149 -3.22 9.50 29.03
N LEU A 150 -3.04 8.54 28.15
CA LEU A 150 -2.80 8.73 26.72
C LEU A 150 -3.65 7.74 25.92
N TYR A 151 -4.49 8.25 25.02
CA TYR A 151 -5.41 7.39 24.29
C TYR A 151 -5.79 7.96 22.93
N SER A 152 -6.23 7.07 22.04
CA SER A 152 -6.89 7.39 20.78
C SER A 152 -8.40 7.11 20.93
N LEU A 153 -9.21 7.91 20.30
CA LEU A 153 -10.67 7.76 20.24
C LEU A 153 -11.15 6.73 19.20
N GLY A 154 -10.21 5.94 18.66
CA GLY A 154 -10.53 4.87 17.72
C GLY A 154 -11.19 5.35 16.43
N THR A 155 -11.99 4.45 15.85
CA THR A 155 -12.63 4.66 14.54
C THR A 155 -13.78 5.67 14.58
N ASP A 156 -14.53 5.68 15.67
CA ASP A 156 -15.75 6.50 15.80
C ASP A 156 -15.46 7.92 16.32
N GLY A 157 -14.27 8.17 16.87
CA GLY A 157 -13.85 9.46 17.40
C GLY A 157 -14.59 9.89 18.67
N VAL A 158 -15.22 8.96 19.40
CA VAL A 158 -16.01 9.21 20.60
C VAL A 158 -15.33 8.60 21.82
N GLU A 159 -15.08 9.41 22.85
CA GLU A 159 -14.45 8.95 24.09
C GLU A 159 -15.34 7.99 24.88
N GLY A 160 -14.75 6.91 25.38
CA GLY A 160 -15.40 5.92 26.26
C GLY A 160 -16.11 4.79 25.51
N THR A 161 -15.74 4.54 24.26
CA THR A 161 -16.26 3.43 23.46
C THR A 161 -15.28 2.24 23.42
N GLU A 162 -15.73 1.09 22.89
CA GLU A 162 -14.95 -0.14 22.89
C GLU A 162 -13.75 -0.11 21.92
N ASP A 163 -13.74 0.83 21.00
CA ASP A 163 -12.65 1.00 20.02
C ASP A 163 -11.57 1.99 20.47
N ASP A 164 -11.71 2.58 21.66
CA ASP A 164 -10.65 3.38 22.28
C ASP A 164 -9.38 2.55 22.52
N VAL A 165 -8.25 3.11 22.15
CA VAL A 165 -6.92 2.51 22.42
C VAL A 165 -6.22 3.35 23.46
N ASN A 166 -5.86 2.79 24.62
CA ASN A 166 -5.40 3.54 25.78
C ASN A 166 -4.19 2.88 26.49
N ASN A 167 -3.60 3.59 27.47
CA ASN A 167 -2.44 3.14 28.22
C ASN A 167 -2.77 2.61 29.66
N TRP A 168 -4.04 2.33 29.93
CA TRP A 168 -4.50 1.74 31.21
C TRP A 168 -5.27 0.45 31.03
#